data_d4f17f290e35b10a0a84d8eb91073113
#
_entry.id   d4f17f290e35b10a0a84d8eb91073113
#
_cell.length_a   1.000
_cell.length_b   1.000
_cell.length_c   1.000
_cell.angle_alpha   90.00
_cell.angle_beta   90.00
_cell.angle_gamma   90.00
#
_symmetry.space_group_name_H-M   'P 1'
#
loop_
_entity.id
_entity.type
_entity.pdbx_description
1 polymer ?
#
loop_
_entity_poly.entity_id
_entity_poly.type
_entity_poly.pdbx_seq_one_letter_code
_entity_poly.pdbx_strand_id
1 'polypeptide(L)'
;MSERKGISRRTVIKGALAGAATGIAGFPYISYGQSDVIRIGHLTPRTGFLGPLGEFAVQAVDLAVDEINAGGGVNGRKIELLKEDSVNPQTASTKAERMVERDKVACIVGEISSASGLTISQVAERTRTLFVNTGCNSDELRGKGCKKYMFHIESQNSMYVKTCGRSLLAQGLVKGKKWFSLTADYAFGHDLLRVSKRFMAANGGDFAADKLVPTDATDFSPLLLEIRSAKPDLVISNLAGNQITNFLKQYTEFGLTYPVAGFGFDTALAWGAGKGNFHGTWPVVWHHLIDTPATKKFVADFTKRYGRPPENQAWGDYNAMKLIAQAMAETKSIDSTKLVEHFEKGAKFGLMKTRDGYFRKSDHQMMHEMYTVQALPVAQIKNQYDIFSSSPPVPGPSEPLEIIAATEDENECKMA
;
A
#
# COMPACT_ATOMS: atom_id res chain seq x y z
N MET A 1 25.27 40.14 -71.30
CA MET A 1 26.05 40.39 -70.08
C MET A 1 25.35 41.49 -69.30
N SER A 2 24.68 41.11 -68.20
CA SER A 2 23.96 42.04 -67.34
C SER A 2 24.48 41.85 -65.94
N GLU A 3 25.19 42.85 -65.43
CA GLU A 3 25.76 42.88 -64.07
C GLU A 3 24.67 43.04 -63.02
N ARG A 4 24.61 42.11 -62.06
CA ARG A 4 23.84 42.23 -60.82
C ARG A 4 24.64 43.01 -59.78
N LYS A 5 24.28 44.27 -59.52
CA LYS A 5 24.80 45.05 -58.38
C LYS A 5 24.25 44.53 -57.07
N GLY A 6 25.14 44.01 -56.20
CA GLY A 6 24.84 43.58 -54.87
C GLY A 6 24.56 44.75 -53.93
N ILE A 7 23.51 44.67 -53.14
CA ILE A 7 23.14 45.66 -52.12
C ILE A 7 24.05 45.46 -50.89
N SER A 8 24.78 46.52 -50.53
CA SER A 8 25.70 46.53 -49.38
C SER A 8 24.96 46.44 -48.02
N ARG A 9 25.49 45.63 -47.09
CA ARG A 9 25.00 45.47 -45.73
C ARG A 9 24.86 46.78 -44.91
N ARG A 10 25.45 47.86 -45.34
CA ARG A 10 25.40 49.17 -44.68
C ARG A 10 24.11 49.96 -44.97
N THR A 11 23.33 49.60 -45.96
CA THR A 11 22.10 50.30 -46.34
C THR A 11 20.87 49.79 -45.56
N VAL A 12 20.98 48.60 -44.98
CA VAL A 12 19.85 48.00 -44.19
C VAL A 12 19.78 48.56 -42.76
N ILE A 13 20.86 49.15 -42.23
CA ILE A 13 20.92 49.64 -40.85
C ILE A 13 20.38 51.09 -40.72
N LYS A 14 20.22 51.85 -41.79
CA LYS A 14 19.71 53.24 -41.74
C LYS A 14 18.20 53.38 -41.92
N GLY A 15 17.46 52.27 -42.18
CA GLY A 15 16.00 52.31 -42.36
C GLY A 15 15.21 51.95 -41.10
N ALA A 16 15.86 51.64 -39.99
CA ALA A 16 15.20 51.09 -38.79
C ALA A 16 15.05 52.07 -37.60
N LEU A 17 15.26 53.39 -37.82
CA LEU A 17 15.28 54.38 -36.73
C LEU A 17 14.22 55.52 -36.88
N ALA A 18 13.18 55.33 -37.68
CA ALA A 18 12.09 56.30 -37.80
C ALA A 18 10.72 55.59 -37.74
N GLY A 19 10.34 55.15 -36.53
CA GLY A 19 9.03 54.46 -36.32
C GLY A 19 8.82 53.94 -34.91
N ALA A 20 9.31 54.67 -33.92
CA ALA A 20 9.13 54.25 -32.52
C ALA A 20 8.26 55.29 -31.79
N ALA A 21 6.94 55.20 -31.95
CA ALA A 21 5.97 55.69 -30.94
C ALA A 21 4.57 55.33 -31.43
N THR A 22 4.03 54.17 -31.04
CA THR A 22 2.65 53.92 -30.64
C THR A 22 2.43 52.38 -30.64
N GLY A 23 2.00 51.85 -29.52
CA GLY A 23 1.49 50.49 -29.43
C GLY A 23 2.44 49.55 -28.65
N ILE A 24 2.38 49.57 -27.34
CA ILE A 24 2.72 48.43 -26.51
C ILE A 24 1.66 47.36 -26.79
N ALA A 25 1.75 46.68 -27.94
CA ALA A 25 1.11 45.39 -28.11
C ALA A 25 1.91 44.41 -27.28
N GLY A 26 1.34 43.95 -26.18
CA GLY A 26 1.96 42.96 -25.34
C GLY A 26 2.36 41.75 -26.16
N PHE A 27 3.65 41.46 -26.21
CA PHE A 27 4.14 40.19 -26.68
C PHE A 27 3.45 39.13 -25.84
N PRO A 28 2.82 38.10 -26.42
CA PRO A 28 2.31 37.02 -25.65
C PRO A 28 3.51 36.47 -24.82
N TYR A 29 3.41 36.64 -23.51
CA TYR A 29 4.30 35.96 -22.58
C TYR A 29 4.08 34.48 -22.86
N ILE A 30 5.01 33.86 -23.60
CA ILE A 30 5.03 32.39 -23.68
C ILE A 30 5.43 31.96 -22.29
N SER A 31 4.44 31.85 -21.41
CA SER A 31 4.55 31.04 -20.24
C SER A 31 5.00 29.67 -20.74
N TYR A 32 6.23 29.28 -20.44
CA TYR A 32 6.62 27.89 -20.56
C TYR A 32 5.62 27.10 -19.70
N GLY A 33 4.61 26.56 -20.38
CA GLY A 33 3.49 25.90 -19.73
C GLY A 33 4.04 24.80 -18.84
N GLN A 34 3.68 24.87 -17.57
CA GLN A 34 3.70 23.74 -16.69
C GLN A 34 3.15 22.56 -17.52
N SER A 35 3.88 21.47 -17.67
CA SER A 35 3.47 20.35 -18.55
C SER A 35 2.00 20.01 -18.28
N ASP A 36 1.18 19.85 -19.33
CA ASP A 36 -0.27 19.59 -19.21
C ASP A 36 -0.58 18.28 -18.47
N VAL A 37 0.43 17.51 -18.10
CA VAL A 37 0.32 16.26 -17.37
C VAL A 37 1.13 16.26 -16.08
N ILE A 38 0.63 15.53 -15.08
CA ILE A 38 1.34 15.20 -13.84
C ILE A 38 1.75 13.73 -13.94
N ARG A 39 3.05 13.46 -13.97
CA ARG A 39 3.54 12.08 -13.98
C ARG A 39 3.60 11.53 -12.57
N ILE A 40 3.05 10.33 -12.35
CA ILE A 40 3.13 9.58 -11.10
C ILE A 40 3.72 8.21 -11.39
N GLY A 41 4.74 7.82 -10.64
CA GLY A 41 5.33 6.49 -10.71
C GLY A 41 4.52 5.50 -9.88
N HIS A 42 4.12 4.37 -10.47
CA HIS A 42 3.54 3.25 -9.74
C HIS A 42 4.52 2.07 -9.80
N LEU A 43 5.07 1.71 -8.65
CA LEU A 43 6.10 0.68 -8.51
C LEU A 43 5.60 -0.39 -7.55
N THR A 44 5.36 -1.61 -8.05
CA THR A 44 4.77 -2.72 -7.29
C THR A 44 5.25 -4.05 -7.85
N PRO A 45 5.33 -5.14 -7.05
CA PRO A 45 5.67 -6.45 -7.57
C PRO A 45 4.53 -6.96 -8.47
N ARG A 46 4.83 -7.23 -9.75
CA ARG A 46 3.89 -7.77 -10.73
C ARG A 46 4.17 -9.24 -11.05
N THR A 47 5.30 -9.72 -10.58
CA THR A 47 5.79 -11.09 -10.73
C THR A 47 6.22 -11.66 -9.38
N GLY A 48 6.51 -12.96 -9.34
CA GLY A 48 6.92 -13.65 -8.12
C GLY A 48 5.76 -13.89 -7.13
N PHE A 49 6.10 -14.20 -5.89
CA PHE A 49 5.14 -14.64 -4.88
C PHE A 49 4.13 -13.56 -4.44
N LEU A 50 4.43 -12.29 -4.65
CA LEU A 50 3.52 -11.14 -4.40
C LEU A 50 2.78 -10.68 -5.67
N GLY A 51 3.09 -11.25 -6.84
CA GLY A 51 2.53 -10.85 -8.13
C GLY A 51 1.00 -10.79 -8.18
N PRO A 52 0.26 -11.77 -7.63
CA PRO A 52 -1.20 -11.73 -7.61
C PRO A 52 -1.79 -10.51 -6.90
N LEU A 53 -1.12 -9.97 -5.87
CA LEU A 53 -1.53 -8.73 -5.20
C LEU A 53 -1.22 -7.51 -6.07
N GLY A 54 -0.05 -7.50 -6.71
CA GLY A 54 0.36 -6.43 -7.63
C GLY A 54 -0.59 -6.26 -8.82
N GLU A 55 -1.27 -7.32 -9.26
CA GLU A 55 -2.30 -7.22 -10.30
C GLU A 55 -3.48 -6.35 -9.83
N PHE A 56 -3.96 -6.55 -8.60
CA PHE A 56 -5.00 -5.71 -8.00
C PHE A 56 -4.55 -4.26 -7.82
N ALA A 57 -3.30 -4.04 -7.40
CA ALA A 57 -2.70 -2.72 -7.29
C ALA A 57 -2.74 -1.96 -8.63
N VAL A 58 -2.27 -2.59 -9.73
CA VAL A 58 -2.28 -2.01 -11.07
C VAL A 58 -3.69 -1.67 -11.53
N GLN A 59 -4.64 -2.58 -11.34
CA GLN A 59 -6.04 -2.37 -11.71
C GLN A 59 -6.65 -1.18 -10.95
N ALA A 60 -6.31 -1.04 -9.67
CA ALA A 60 -6.84 0.01 -8.81
C ALA A 60 -6.30 1.41 -9.17
N VAL A 61 -4.99 1.54 -9.44
CA VAL A 61 -4.45 2.84 -9.87
C VAL A 61 -4.97 3.25 -11.24
N ASP A 62 -5.18 2.30 -12.16
CA ASP A 62 -5.79 2.59 -13.46
C ASP A 62 -7.22 3.13 -13.30
N LEU A 63 -8.05 2.49 -12.47
CA LEU A 63 -9.39 2.97 -12.19
C LEU A 63 -9.38 4.36 -11.54
N ALA A 64 -8.53 4.58 -10.53
CA ALA A 64 -8.44 5.86 -9.84
C ALA A 64 -8.02 6.99 -10.78
N VAL A 65 -7.00 6.76 -11.63
CA VAL A 65 -6.51 7.77 -12.58
C VAL A 65 -7.53 8.08 -13.66
N ASP A 66 -8.22 7.06 -14.18
CA ASP A 66 -9.28 7.29 -15.16
C ASP A 66 -10.41 8.16 -14.58
N GLU A 67 -10.83 7.91 -13.33
CA GLU A 67 -11.82 8.72 -12.64
C GLU A 67 -11.34 10.17 -12.40
N ILE A 68 -10.10 10.34 -11.92
CA ILE A 68 -9.51 11.67 -11.69
C ILE A 68 -9.45 12.44 -13.02
N ASN A 69 -8.97 11.78 -14.07
CA ASN A 69 -8.83 12.38 -15.38
C ASN A 69 -10.18 12.71 -16.05
N ALA A 70 -11.19 11.85 -15.87
CA ALA A 70 -12.55 12.11 -16.34
C ALA A 70 -13.18 13.32 -15.61
N GLY A 71 -12.85 13.51 -14.32
CA GLY A 71 -13.25 14.66 -13.51
C GLY A 71 -12.52 15.98 -13.82
N GLY A 72 -11.68 16.01 -14.86
CA GLY A 72 -10.93 17.22 -15.25
C GLY A 72 -9.46 17.22 -14.79
N GLY A 73 -9.00 16.16 -14.15
CA GLY A 73 -7.62 16.05 -13.62
C GLY A 73 -7.42 16.82 -12.31
N VAL A 74 -6.17 17.11 -11.99
CA VAL A 74 -5.78 17.88 -10.81
C VAL A 74 -5.47 19.32 -11.22
N ASN A 75 -6.27 20.27 -10.80
CA ASN A 75 -6.15 21.69 -11.21
C ASN A 75 -6.05 21.85 -12.75
N GLY A 76 -6.86 21.09 -13.50
CA GLY A 76 -6.91 21.12 -14.97
C GLY A 76 -5.81 20.27 -15.66
N ARG A 77 -4.92 19.63 -14.92
CA ARG A 77 -3.84 18.79 -15.45
C ARG A 77 -4.19 17.31 -15.33
N LYS A 78 -3.98 16.55 -16.39
CA LYS A 78 -4.19 15.09 -16.37
C LYS A 78 -3.06 14.37 -15.64
N ILE A 79 -3.36 13.22 -15.04
CA ILE A 79 -2.36 12.30 -14.48
C ILE A 79 -1.93 11.31 -15.58
N GLU A 80 -0.63 11.13 -15.71
CA GLU A 80 0.03 10.08 -16.51
C GLU A 80 0.71 9.10 -15.55
N LEU A 81 0.37 7.79 -15.63
CA LEU A 81 0.99 6.75 -14.83
C LEU A 81 2.18 6.12 -15.55
N LEU A 82 3.31 6.04 -14.85
CA LEU A 82 4.46 5.21 -15.22
C LEU A 82 4.47 3.96 -14.33
N LYS A 83 4.12 2.80 -14.90
CA LYS A 83 3.94 1.54 -14.15
C LYS A 83 5.11 0.60 -14.36
N GLU A 84 5.74 0.15 -13.27
CA GLU A 84 6.91 -0.74 -13.29
C GLU A 84 6.75 -1.90 -12.31
N ASP A 85 7.36 -3.04 -12.67
CA ASP A 85 7.50 -4.19 -11.77
C ASP A 85 8.72 -4.00 -10.86
N SER A 86 8.55 -4.01 -9.56
CA SER A 86 9.66 -3.86 -8.60
C SER A 86 10.57 -5.09 -8.54
N VAL A 87 10.05 -6.28 -8.82
CA VAL A 87 10.78 -7.57 -8.89
C VAL A 87 11.50 -7.95 -7.58
N ASN A 88 12.46 -7.14 -7.15
CA ASN A 88 13.27 -7.31 -5.94
C ASN A 88 13.81 -5.95 -5.46
N PRO A 89 14.40 -5.85 -4.24
CA PRO A 89 14.84 -4.57 -3.67
C PRO A 89 15.84 -3.79 -4.54
N GLN A 90 16.77 -4.46 -5.19
CA GLN A 90 17.75 -3.80 -6.05
C GLN A 90 17.10 -3.21 -7.30
N THR A 91 16.24 -3.98 -7.97
CA THR A 91 15.49 -3.52 -9.15
C THR A 91 14.54 -2.39 -8.78
N ALA A 92 13.86 -2.48 -7.63
CA ALA A 92 12.96 -1.46 -7.12
C ALA A 92 13.69 -0.12 -6.92
N SER A 93 14.86 -0.13 -6.27
CA SER A 93 15.68 1.07 -6.08
C SER A 93 16.09 1.71 -7.42
N THR A 94 16.63 0.92 -8.34
CA THR A 94 17.07 1.39 -9.66
C THR A 94 15.91 2.00 -10.46
N LYS A 95 14.73 1.37 -10.42
CA LYS A 95 13.54 1.89 -11.12
C LYS A 95 13.00 3.14 -10.46
N ALA A 96 13.00 3.23 -9.14
CA ALA A 96 12.61 4.43 -8.40
C ALA A 96 13.52 5.62 -8.77
N GLU A 97 14.84 5.42 -8.79
CA GLU A 97 15.80 6.45 -9.25
C GLU A 97 15.50 6.92 -10.67
N ARG A 98 15.30 5.99 -11.60
CA ARG A 98 14.97 6.32 -12.99
C ARG A 98 13.67 7.11 -13.08
N MET A 99 12.61 6.70 -12.38
CA MET A 99 11.33 7.41 -12.37
C MET A 99 11.49 8.86 -11.92
N VAL A 100 12.26 9.08 -10.85
CA VAL A 100 12.48 10.44 -10.32
C VAL A 100 13.43 11.26 -11.20
N GLU A 101 14.61 10.73 -11.49
CA GLU A 101 15.68 11.52 -12.08
C GLU A 101 15.53 11.69 -13.60
N ARG A 102 15.09 10.67 -14.32
CA ARG A 102 14.91 10.70 -15.77
C ARG A 102 13.49 11.05 -16.18
N ASP A 103 12.52 10.32 -15.63
CA ASP A 103 11.13 10.37 -16.07
C ASP A 103 10.35 11.50 -15.37
N LYS A 104 10.95 12.13 -14.32
CA LYS A 104 10.46 13.33 -13.63
C LYS A 104 9.06 13.13 -13.04
N VAL A 105 8.82 12.01 -12.38
CA VAL A 105 7.56 11.80 -11.65
C VAL A 105 7.46 12.76 -10.46
N ALA A 106 6.25 13.24 -10.18
CA ALA A 106 5.96 14.12 -9.05
C ALA A 106 6.00 13.35 -7.72
N CYS A 107 5.63 12.06 -7.75
CA CYS A 107 5.68 11.17 -6.60
C CYS A 107 5.70 9.70 -7.06
N ILE A 108 6.00 8.80 -6.12
CA ILE A 108 5.92 7.34 -6.28
C ILE A 108 4.78 6.82 -5.41
N VAL A 109 4.02 5.87 -5.94
CA VAL A 109 2.95 5.15 -5.24
C VAL A 109 3.22 3.65 -5.34
N GLY A 110 2.87 2.91 -4.34
CA GLY A 110 2.91 1.46 -4.38
C GLY A 110 3.77 0.85 -3.30
N GLU A 111 4.28 -0.22 -3.64
CA GLU A 111 5.10 -1.30 -3.13
C GLU A 111 4.39 -2.16 -2.08
N ILE A 112 4.59 -3.47 -2.22
CA ILE A 112 4.04 -4.49 -1.32
C ILE A 112 5.17 -5.12 -0.50
N SER A 113 6.35 -5.34 -1.09
CA SER A 113 7.50 -5.91 -0.41
C SER A 113 8.15 -4.91 0.54
N SER A 114 8.13 -5.18 1.85
CA SER A 114 8.79 -4.31 2.84
C SER A 114 10.30 -4.16 2.57
N ALA A 115 10.96 -5.19 2.04
CA ALA A 115 12.37 -5.10 1.66
C ALA A 115 12.60 -4.10 0.50
N SER A 116 11.74 -4.10 -0.51
CA SER A 116 11.76 -3.11 -1.60
C SER A 116 11.36 -1.72 -1.10
N GLY A 117 10.37 -1.63 -0.22
CA GLY A 117 9.93 -0.38 0.40
C GLY A 117 11.08 0.35 1.13
N LEU A 118 11.94 -0.40 1.85
CA LEU A 118 13.14 0.15 2.50
C LEU A 118 14.10 0.77 1.48
N THR A 119 14.33 0.16 0.33
CA THR A 119 15.25 0.70 -0.69
C THR A 119 14.64 1.88 -1.43
N ILE A 120 13.35 1.83 -1.79
CA ILE A 120 12.63 2.94 -2.42
C ILE A 120 12.60 4.16 -1.48
N SER A 121 12.39 3.95 -0.17
CA SER A 121 12.35 5.04 0.82
C SER A 121 13.67 5.81 0.89
N GLN A 122 14.81 5.14 0.70
CA GLN A 122 16.11 5.80 0.64
C GLN A 122 16.24 6.70 -0.60
N VAL A 123 15.73 6.25 -1.74
CA VAL A 123 15.66 7.05 -2.98
C VAL A 123 14.76 8.26 -2.76
N ALA A 124 13.56 8.05 -2.23
CA ALA A 124 12.58 9.09 -1.94
C ALA A 124 13.17 10.19 -1.02
N GLU A 125 13.85 9.79 0.06
CA GLU A 125 14.49 10.72 0.98
C GLU A 125 15.61 11.53 0.32
N ARG A 126 16.54 10.85 -0.38
CA ARG A 126 17.66 11.48 -1.06
C ARG A 126 17.21 12.48 -2.13
N THR A 127 16.17 12.15 -2.86
CA THR A 127 15.64 12.98 -3.97
C THR A 127 14.56 13.96 -3.53
N ARG A 128 14.14 13.91 -2.26
CA ARG A 128 13.01 14.67 -1.69
C ARG A 128 11.73 14.48 -2.52
N THR A 129 11.46 13.24 -2.92
CA THR A 129 10.29 12.86 -3.70
C THR A 129 9.33 12.09 -2.81
N LEU A 130 8.06 12.50 -2.77
CA LEU A 130 7.03 11.82 -1.99
C LEU A 130 6.88 10.36 -2.45
N PHE A 131 6.95 9.44 -1.51
CA PHE A 131 6.61 8.03 -1.71
C PHE A 131 5.42 7.66 -0.78
N VAL A 132 4.31 7.24 -1.38
CA VAL A 132 3.13 6.75 -0.64
C VAL A 132 3.09 5.23 -0.74
N ASN A 133 3.39 4.59 0.37
CA ASN A 133 3.40 3.14 0.54
C ASN A 133 1.98 2.59 0.71
N THR A 134 1.64 1.57 -0.08
CA THR A 134 0.29 0.98 -0.15
C THR A 134 0.22 -0.47 0.30
N GLY A 135 1.37 -1.15 0.57
CA GLY A 135 1.37 -2.57 0.89
C GLY A 135 2.54 -3.06 1.77
N CYS A 136 3.53 -2.20 2.11
CA CYS A 136 4.63 -2.61 2.98
C CYS A 136 4.23 -2.45 4.45
N ASN A 137 4.16 -3.56 5.19
CA ASN A 137 3.62 -3.59 6.55
C ASN A 137 4.69 -3.51 7.65
N SER A 138 5.99 -3.76 7.37
CA SER A 138 7.03 -3.78 8.41
C SER A 138 7.04 -2.50 9.24
N ASP A 139 7.04 -2.66 10.57
CA ASP A 139 7.18 -1.57 11.53
C ASP A 139 8.54 -0.85 11.38
N GLU A 140 9.56 -1.53 10.83
CA GLU A 140 10.87 -0.93 10.57
C GLU A 140 10.77 0.33 9.69
N LEU A 141 9.87 0.33 8.69
CA LEU A 141 9.63 1.47 7.81
C LEU A 141 9.06 2.70 8.54
N ARG A 142 8.41 2.49 9.69
CA ARG A 142 7.84 3.52 10.57
C ARG A 142 8.67 3.72 11.82
N GLY A 143 9.71 2.88 12.03
CA GLY A 143 10.64 2.91 13.14
C GLY A 143 12.01 3.41 12.71
N LYS A 144 13.05 2.59 12.88
CA LYS A 144 14.45 2.96 12.54
C LYS A 144 14.64 3.36 11.08
N GLY A 145 13.85 2.79 10.18
CA GLY A 145 13.89 3.06 8.74
C GLY A 145 13.00 4.21 8.28
N CYS A 146 12.32 4.93 9.18
CA CYS A 146 11.40 5.99 8.81
C CYS A 146 12.08 7.12 8.01
N LYS A 147 11.34 7.72 7.07
CA LYS A 147 11.82 8.75 6.18
C LYS A 147 10.79 9.87 6.06
N LYS A 148 11.27 11.12 5.99
CA LYS A 148 10.41 12.30 5.87
C LYS A 148 9.55 12.31 4.61
N TYR A 149 10.04 11.76 3.52
CA TYR A 149 9.33 11.73 2.25
C TYR A 149 8.56 10.43 2.01
N MET A 150 8.37 9.59 3.03
CA MET A 150 7.58 8.37 2.96
C MET A 150 6.34 8.45 3.86
N PHE A 151 5.18 8.17 3.29
CA PHE A 151 3.89 8.10 3.95
C PHE A 151 3.27 6.72 3.75
N HIS A 152 2.55 6.22 4.73
CA HIS A 152 2.07 4.84 4.76
C HIS A 152 0.54 4.82 4.87
N ILE A 153 -0.15 4.50 3.76
CA ILE A 153 -1.59 4.24 3.80
C ILE A 153 -1.86 2.82 4.33
N GLU A 154 -0.94 1.90 4.03
CA GLU A 154 -0.95 0.54 4.55
C GLU A 154 -0.66 0.51 6.05
N SER A 155 -1.33 -0.42 6.76
CA SER A 155 -1.13 -0.62 8.19
C SER A 155 0.22 -1.24 8.50
N GLN A 156 0.78 -0.87 9.66
CA GLN A 156 1.99 -1.50 10.19
C GLN A 156 1.69 -2.85 10.84
N ASN A 157 2.70 -3.71 10.97
CA ASN A 157 2.57 -5.03 11.59
C ASN A 157 1.97 -4.97 13.00
N SER A 158 2.33 -3.95 13.80
CA SER A 158 1.73 -3.73 15.12
C SER A 158 0.21 -3.53 15.05
N MET A 159 -0.31 -2.83 14.03
CA MET A 159 -1.75 -2.65 13.85
C MET A 159 -2.44 -3.99 13.51
N TYR A 160 -1.87 -4.78 12.65
CA TYR A 160 -2.36 -6.11 12.31
C TYR A 160 -2.40 -7.04 13.51
N VAL A 161 -1.29 -7.13 14.26
CA VAL A 161 -1.17 -7.99 15.45
C VAL A 161 -2.13 -7.54 16.55
N LYS A 162 -2.23 -6.24 16.84
CA LYS A 162 -3.13 -5.73 17.89
C LYS A 162 -4.61 -5.91 17.50
N THR A 163 -4.95 -5.73 16.21
CA THR A 163 -6.33 -5.94 15.73
C THR A 163 -6.76 -7.39 15.86
N CYS A 164 -6.02 -8.33 15.26
CA CYS A 164 -6.33 -9.76 15.34
C CYS A 164 -6.16 -10.30 16.76
N GLY A 165 -5.15 -9.83 17.48
CA GLY A 165 -4.85 -10.23 18.85
C GLY A 165 -5.99 -9.98 19.81
N ARG A 166 -6.75 -8.88 19.67
CA ARG A 166 -7.99 -8.63 20.45
C ARG A 166 -9.01 -9.76 20.26
N SER A 167 -9.19 -10.21 19.02
CA SER A 167 -10.10 -11.33 18.72
C SER A 167 -9.59 -12.65 19.30
N LEU A 168 -8.27 -12.93 19.17
CA LEU A 168 -7.68 -14.16 19.71
C LEU A 168 -7.70 -14.20 21.24
N LEU A 169 -7.53 -13.05 21.91
CA LEU A 169 -7.69 -12.92 23.36
C LEU A 169 -9.12 -13.25 23.78
N ALA A 170 -10.12 -12.69 23.09
CA ALA A 170 -11.55 -12.96 23.37
C ALA A 170 -11.91 -14.44 23.13
N GLN A 171 -11.24 -15.11 22.19
CA GLN A 171 -11.42 -16.55 21.91
C GLN A 171 -10.65 -17.46 22.89
N GLY A 172 -9.86 -16.91 23.84
CA GLY A 172 -9.06 -17.70 24.78
C GLY A 172 -7.87 -18.41 24.13
N LEU A 173 -7.39 -17.93 22.98
CA LEU A 173 -6.32 -18.55 22.18
C LEU A 173 -4.92 -17.96 22.44
N VAL A 174 -4.74 -17.14 23.51
CA VAL A 174 -3.48 -16.45 23.79
C VAL A 174 -2.90 -16.86 25.15
N LYS A 175 -3.59 -16.51 26.25
CA LYS A 175 -3.06 -16.71 27.61
C LYS A 175 -2.89 -18.19 27.93
N GLY A 176 -1.66 -18.58 28.30
CA GLY A 176 -1.29 -19.96 28.59
C GLY A 176 -1.26 -20.87 27.38
N LYS A 177 -1.34 -20.31 26.16
CA LYS A 177 -1.36 -21.04 24.89
C LYS A 177 0.02 -21.08 24.24
N LYS A 178 0.26 -22.14 23.47
CA LYS A 178 1.48 -22.32 22.66
C LYS A 178 1.17 -22.31 21.18
N TRP A 179 1.73 -21.36 20.47
CA TRP A 179 1.54 -21.20 19.03
C TRP A 179 2.66 -21.86 18.23
N PHE A 180 2.33 -22.36 17.04
CA PHE A 180 3.30 -22.77 16.03
C PHE A 180 3.28 -21.73 14.91
N SER A 181 4.39 -21.02 14.70
CA SER A 181 4.51 -19.98 13.70
C SER A 181 5.13 -20.50 12.41
N LEU A 182 4.51 -20.13 11.28
CA LEU A 182 5.10 -20.18 9.95
C LEU A 182 5.37 -18.74 9.50
N THR A 183 6.62 -18.39 9.25
CA THR A 183 7.04 -17.00 9.02
C THR A 183 7.78 -16.87 7.70
N ALA A 184 7.32 -15.97 6.83
CA ALA A 184 7.99 -15.68 5.56
C ALA A 184 9.40 -15.14 5.78
N ASP A 185 10.40 -15.76 5.15
CA ASP A 185 11.82 -15.48 5.36
C ASP A 185 12.29 -14.22 4.60
N TYR A 186 11.75 -13.05 4.98
CA TYR A 186 12.19 -11.74 4.51
C TYR A 186 11.75 -10.63 5.48
N ALA A 187 12.11 -9.36 5.19
CA ALA A 187 11.95 -8.22 6.11
C ALA A 187 10.54 -8.11 6.76
N PHE A 188 9.47 -8.33 5.99
CA PHE A 188 8.10 -8.32 6.51
C PHE A 188 7.88 -9.41 7.57
N GLY A 189 8.21 -10.66 7.24
CA GLY A 189 7.95 -11.80 8.13
C GLY A 189 8.78 -11.74 9.40
N HIS A 190 10.08 -11.39 9.31
CA HIS A 190 10.94 -11.24 10.48
C HIS A 190 10.42 -10.18 11.45
N ASP A 191 9.98 -9.05 10.93
CA ASP A 191 9.39 -7.99 11.75
C ASP A 191 8.05 -8.44 12.35
N LEU A 192 7.20 -9.09 11.56
CA LEU A 192 5.91 -9.60 12.03
C LEU A 192 6.08 -10.63 13.14
N LEU A 193 7.05 -11.54 13.02
CA LEU A 193 7.40 -12.49 14.08
C LEU A 193 7.86 -11.78 15.36
N ARG A 194 8.70 -10.74 15.22
CA ARG A 194 9.15 -9.92 16.34
C ARG A 194 7.96 -9.27 17.08
N VAL A 195 7.05 -8.68 16.34
CA VAL A 195 5.82 -8.05 16.91
C VAL A 195 4.92 -9.10 17.53
N SER A 196 4.75 -10.27 16.89
CA SER A 196 3.97 -11.40 17.42
C SER A 196 4.54 -11.93 18.74
N LYS A 197 5.85 -12.10 18.82
CA LYS A 197 6.53 -12.54 20.07
C LYS A 197 6.32 -11.53 21.20
N ARG A 198 6.42 -10.23 20.91
CA ARG A 198 6.14 -9.17 21.88
C ARG A 198 4.69 -9.23 22.38
N PHE A 199 3.73 -9.39 21.47
CA PHE A 199 2.32 -9.53 21.81
C PHE A 199 2.07 -10.75 22.69
N MET A 200 2.62 -11.91 22.35
CA MET A 200 2.48 -13.15 23.14
C MET A 200 3.07 -13.01 24.54
N ALA A 201 4.28 -12.48 24.67
CA ALA A 201 4.93 -12.25 25.96
C ALA A 201 4.11 -11.31 26.86
N ALA A 202 3.58 -10.21 26.29
CA ALA A 202 2.75 -9.24 27.01
C ALA A 202 1.41 -9.82 27.50
N ASN A 203 0.91 -10.90 26.85
CA ASN A 203 -0.40 -11.48 27.13
C ASN A 203 -0.33 -12.89 27.73
N GLY A 204 0.87 -13.35 28.17
CA GLY A 204 1.07 -14.62 28.87
C GLY A 204 0.91 -15.85 27.97
N GLY A 205 1.18 -15.73 26.70
CA GLY A 205 1.30 -16.82 25.74
C GLY A 205 2.76 -17.08 25.36
N ASP A 206 3.02 -18.16 24.61
CA ASP A 206 4.35 -18.56 24.15
C ASP A 206 4.29 -19.26 22.79
N PHE A 207 5.45 -19.52 22.19
CA PHE A 207 5.58 -20.28 20.95
C PHE A 207 6.08 -21.70 21.23
N ALA A 208 5.40 -22.70 20.67
CA ALA A 208 5.90 -24.08 20.63
C ALA A 208 7.06 -24.19 19.64
N ALA A 209 6.95 -23.47 18.52
CA ALA A 209 8.01 -23.35 17.51
C ALA A 209 7.75 -22.13 16.62
N ASP A 210 8.78 -21.61 16.01
CA ASP A 210 8.70 -20.70 14.85
C ASP A 210 9.56 -21.24 13.71
N LYS A 211 9.03 -21.21 12.48
CA LYS A 211 9.68 -21.74 11.29
C LYS A 211 9.75 -20.67 10.23
N LEU A 212 10.95 -20.35 9.77
CA LEU A 212 11.16 -19.51 8.61
C LEU A 212 10.86 -20.30 7.34
N VAL A 213 10.11 -19.69 6.43
CA VAL A 213 9.66 -20.28 5.17
C VAL A 213 10.22 -19.44 4.03
N PRO A 214 11.10 -19.99 3.17
CA PRO A 214 11.61 -19.29 1.99
C PRO A 214 10.48 -18.74 1.11
N THR A 215 10.67 -17.56 0.53
CA THR A 215 9.60 -16.87 -0.24
C THR A 215 9.17 -17.61 -1.49
N ASP A 216 9.97 -18.51 -2.01
CA ASP A 216 9.70 -19.39 -3.15
C ASP A 216 9.13 -20.76 -2.74
N ALA A 217 8.92 -21.02 -1.45
CA ALA A 217 8.36 -22.28 -0.97
C ALA A 217 6.94 -22.51 -1.48
N THR A 218 6.73 -23.67 -2.09
CA THR A 218 5.42 -24.11 -2.61
C THR A 218 4.91 -25.36 -1.92
N ASP A 219 5.79 -26.16 -1.33
CA ASP A 219 5.48 -27.39 -0.58
C ASP A 219 5.58 -27.15 0.92
N PHE A 220 4.45 -27.27 1.60
CA PHE A 220 4.33 -27.12 3.06
C PHE A 220 4.26 -28.46 3.79
N SER A 221 4.30 -29.59 3.08
CA SER A 221 4.14 -30.94 3.66
C SER A 221 5.07 -31.21 4.84
N PRO A 222 6.39 -30.89 4.81
CA PRO A 222 7.26 -31.10 5.96
C PRO A 222 6.83 -30.31 7.18
N LEU A 223 6.43 -29.05 6.98
CA LEU A 223 5.99 -28.14 8.07
C LEU A 223 4.65 -28.59 8.67
N LEU A 224 3.74 -29.12 7.84
CA LEU A 224 2.44 -29.66 8.29
C LEU A 224 2.62 -30.93 9.13
N LEU A 225 3.62 -31.78 8.82
CA LEU A 225 4.01 -32.92 9.66
C LEU A 225 4.60 -32.47 11.00
N GLU A 226 5.41 -31.41 11.01
CA GLU A 226 5.95 -30.83 12.25
C GLU A 226 4.83 -30.23 13.12
N ILE A 227 3.86 -29.52 12.54
CA ILE A 227 2.67 -29.01 13.25
C ILE A 227 1.90 -30.17 13.91
N ARG A 228 1.65 -31.26 13.16
CA ARG A 228 0.98 -32.44 13.68
C ARG A 228 1.72 -33.05 14.86
N SER A 229 3.05 -33.11 14.82
CA SER A 229 3.89 -33.61 15.90
C SER A 229 3.92 -32.67 17.12
N ALA A 230 3.97 -31.36 16.88
CA ALA A 230 4.05 -30.34 17.94
C ALA A 230 2.72 -30.16 18.71
N LYS A 231 1.57 -30.50 18.10
CA LYS A 231 0.23 -30.36 18.67
C LYS A 231 -0.01 -28.98 19.31
N PRO A 232 0.16 -27.87 18.56
CA PRO A 232 0.01 -26.53 19.10
C PRO A 232 -1.45 -26.22 19.47
N ASP A 233 -1.66 -25.21 20.32
CA ASP A 233 -2.98 -24.65 20.56
C ASP A 233 -3.51 -23.82 19.39
N LEU A 234 -2.60 -23.24 18.58
CA LEU A 234 -2.90 -22.43 17.40
C LEU A 234 -1.74 -22.50 16.40
N VAL A 235 -2.04 -22.56 15.12
CA VAL A 235 -1.10 -22.32 14.03
C VAL A 235 -1.24 -20.87 13.59
N ILE A 236 -0.16 -20.09 13.74
CA ILE A 236 -0.11 -18.70 13.31
C ILE A 236 0.64 -18.54 12.01
N SER A 237 -0.01 -17.98 11.00
CA SER A 237 0.59 -17.69 9.69
C SER A 237 1.09 -16.24 9.65
N ASN A 238 2.40 -16.10 9.62
CA ASN A 238 3.12 -14.87 9.28
C ASN A 238 3.71 -14.98 7.87
N LEU A 239 3.00 -15.69 6.98
CA LEU A 239 3.33 -15.90 5.58
C LEU A 239 2.91 -14.69 4.73
N ALA A 240 3.29 -14.68 3.45
CA ALA A 240 2.95 -13.63 2.51
C ALA A 240 2.65 -14.18 1.10
N GLY A 241 1.82 -13.47 0.36
CA GLY A 241 1.53 -13.78 -1.04
C GLY A 241 1.11 -15.24 -1.25
N ASN A 242 1.62 -15.85 -2.30
CA ASN A 242 1.28 -17.25 -2.65
C ASN A 242 1.58 -18.28 -1.57
N GLN A 243 2.47 -17.98 -0.59
CA GLN A 243 2.70 -18.89 0.53
C GLN A 243 1.40 -19.14 1.33
N ILE A 244 0.60 -18.09 1.57
CA ILE A 244 -0.69 -18.22 2.28
C ILE A 244 -1.64 -19.11 1.49
N THR A 245 -1.76 -18.89 0.20
CA THR A 245 -2.62 -19.69 -0.69
C THR A 245 -2.22 -21.16 -0.66
N ASN A 246 -0.93 -21.45 -0.79
CA ASN A 246 -0.41 -22.83 -0.78
C ASN A 246 -0.56 -23.51 0.58
N PHE A 247 -0.25 -22.77 1.67
CA PHE A 247 -0.44 -23.25 3.03
C PHE A 247 -1.90 -23.63 3.29
N LEU A 248 -2.86 -22.75 2.98
CA LEU A 248 -4.27 -22.99 3.23
C LEU A 248 -4.80 -24.23 2.49
N LYS A 249 -4.41 -24.41 1.22
CA LYS A 249 -4.77 -25.61 0.43
C LYS A 249 -4.24 -26.89 1.06
N GLN A 250 -2.93 -26.91 1.32
CA GLN A 250 -2.28 -28.10 1.86
C GLN A 250 -2.68 -28.39 3.31
N TYR A 251 -2.98 -27.35 4.10
CA TYR A 251 -3.52 -27.52 5.44
C TYR A 251 -4.81 -28.33 5.45
N THR A 252 -5.72 -28.03 4.52
CA THR A 252 -6.97 -28.80 4.32
C THR A 252 -6.68 -30.21 3.81
N GLU A 253 -5.84 -30.37 2.81
CA GLU A 253 -5.48 -31.66 2.21
C GLU A 253 -4.86 -32.61 3.25
N PHE A 254 -4.06 -32.10 4.18
CA PHE A 254 -3.47 -32.86 5.28
C PHE A 254 -4.46 -33.19 6.40
N GLY A 255 -5.68 -32.66 6.35
CA GLY A 255 -6.72 -32.91 7.35
C GLY A 255 -6.35 -32.41 8.76
N LEU A 256 -5.57 -31.33 8.87
CA LEU A 256 -5.24 -30.73 10.15
C LEU A 256 -6.46 -29.93 10.67
N THR A 257 -6.67 -30.00 11.99
CA THR A 257 -7.84 -29.40 12.66
C THR A 257 -7.49 -28.42 13.77
N TYR A 258 -6.20 -28.05 13.90
CA TYR A 258 -5.80 -27.03 14.86
C TYR A 258 -6.40 -25.68 14.50
N PRO A 259 -6.74 -24.82 15.46
CA PRO A 259 -7.11 -23.45 15.16
C PRO A 259 -6.01 -22.77 14.30
N VAL A 260 -6.43 -21.99 13.30
CA VAL A 260 -5.54 -21.20 12.45
C VAL A 260 -5.81 -19.72 12.67
N ALA A 261 -4.78 -18.91 12.69
CA ALA A 261 -4.86 -17.46 12.58
C ALA A 261 -3.67 -16.94 11.77
N GLY A 262 -3.69 -15.68 11.43
CA GLY A 262 -2.55 -15.01 10.81
C GLY A 262 -2.54 -13.53 11.13
N PHE A 263 -1.42 -12.87 10.90
CA PHE A 263 -1.29 -11.45 11.11
C PHE A 263 -1.02 -10.65 9.82
N GLY A 264 -0.59 -11.29 8.73
CA GLY A 264 -0.51 -10.68 7.41
C GLY A 264 -1.53 -11.34 6.48
N PHE A 265 -2.46 -10.56 5.90
CA PHE A 265 -3.52 -11.17 5.11
C PHE A 265 -4.13 -10.20 4.10
N ASP A 266 -4.26 -10.67 2.87
CA ASP A 266 -5.03 -10.07 1.80
C ASP A 266 -6.11 -11.04 1.33
N THR A 267 -7.33 -10.57 1.14
CA THR A 267 -8.48 -11.44 0.86
C THR A 267 -8.33 -12.24 -0.44
N ALA A 268 -7.60 -11.71 -1.42
CA ALA A 268 -7.30 -12.42 -2.67
C ALA A 268 -6.57 -13.76 -2.47
N LEU A 269 -5.76 -13.87 -1.42
CA LEU A 269 -4.98 -15.09 -1.13
C LEU A 269 -5.88 -16.22 -0.67
N ALA A 270 -6.91 -15.91 0.12
CA ALA A 270 -7.93 -16.88 0.50
C ALA A 270 -8.83 -17.26 -0.68
N TRP A 271 -9.19 -16.30 -1.54
CA TRP A 271 -9.93 -16.60 -2.77
C TRP A 271 -9.13 -17.54 -3.69
N GLY A 272 -7.81 -17.30 -3.80
CA GLY A 272 -6.88 -18.16 -4.54
C GLY A 272 -6.74 -19.58 -3.96
N ALA A 273 -6.93 -19.75 -2.64
CA ALA A 273 -6.93 -21.06 -2.01
C ALA A 273 -8.15 -21.91 -2.41
N GLY A 274 -9.26 -21.25 -2.77
CA GLY A 274 -10.49 -21.89 -3.20
C GLY A 274 -11.47 -22.19 -2.06
N LYS A 275 -12.71 -22.44 -2.44
CA LYS A 275 -13.83 -22.69 -1.54
C LYS A 275 -13.51 -23.84 -0.57
N GLY A 276 -13.66 -23.59 0.75
CA GLY A 276 -13.46 -24.59 1.80
C GLY A 276 -12.03 -24.69 2.32
N ASN A 277 -11.07 -24.00 1.71
CA ASN A 277 -9.67 -24.00 2.17
C ASN A 277 -9.32 -22.80 3.03
N PHE A 278 -10.19 -21.79 3.15
CA PHE A 278 -9.96 -20.68 4.06
C PHE A 278 -10.35 -21.09 5.48
N HIS A 279 -9.44 -20.90 6.43
CA HIS A 279 -9.58 -21.26 7.84
C HIS A 279 -9.19 -20.12 8.75
N GLY A 280 -9.82 -20.06 9.93
CA GLY A 280 -9.34 -19.29 11.07
C GLY A 280 -9.73 -17.82 11.06
N THR A 281 -8.93 -17.04 11.81
CA THR A 281 -9.18 -15.63 12.14
C THR A 281 -8.03 -14.77 11.64
N TRP A 282 -8.34 -13.70 10.88
CA TRP A 282 -7.33 -12.88 10.20
C TRP A 282 -7.66 -11.39 10.29
N PRO A 283 -6.68 -10.51 10.42
CA PRO A 283 -6.89 -9.08 10.30
C PRO A 283 -6.91 -8.66 8.85
N VAL A 284 -7.72 -7.68 8.51
CA VAL A 284 -7.70 -7.04 7.19
C VAL A 284 -7.76 -5.53 7.35
N VAL A 285 -7.01 -4.82 6.51
CA VAL A 285 -7.07 -3.37 6.46
C VAL A 285 -8.41 -2.87 5.94
N TRP A 286 -8.98 -3.59 4.98
CA TRP A 286 -10.25 -3.28 4.34
C TRP A 286 -10.82 -4.56 3.69
N HIS A 287 -12.13 -4.60 3.42
CA HIS A 287 -12.76 -5.67 2.65
C HIS A 287 -13.99 -5.17 1.89
N HIS A 288 -14.32 -5.83 0.80
CA HIS A 288 -15.39 -5.45 -0.13
C HIS A 288 -16.82 -5.49 0.45
N LEU A 289 -17.01 -6.08 1.63
CA LEU A 289 -18.30 -6.18 2.32
C LEU A 289 -18.57 -5.03 3.32
N ILE A 290 -17.68 -4.04 3.44
CA ILE A 290 -17.90 -2.88 4.32
C ILE A 290 -19.12 -2.08 3.82
N ASP A 291 -20.08 -1.88 4.72
CA ASP A 291 -21.36 -1.22 4.40
C ASP A 291 -21.25 0.31 4.47
N THR A 292 -20.51 0.91 3.53
CA THR A 292 -20.50 2.36 3.29
C THR A 292 -20.84 2.67 1.84
N PRO A 293 -21.44 3.84 1.54
CA PRO A 293 -21.71 4.22 0.14
C PRO A 293 -20.46 4.25 -0.73
N ALA A 294 -19.34 4.72 -0.18
CA ALA A 294 -18.06 4.80 -0.89
C ALA A 294 -17.49 3.41 -1.22
N THR A 295 -17.52 2.47 -0.26
CA THR A 295 -17.13 1.07 -0.52
C THR A 295 -18.01 0.44 -1.59
N LYS A 296 -19.33 0.57 -1.48
CA LYS A 296 -20.27 0.00 -2.45
C LYS A 296 -20.01 0.51 -3.87
N LYS A 297 -19.76 1.81 -4.00
CA LYS A 297 -19.42 2.42 -5.31
C LYS A 297 -18.12 1.84 -5.86
N PHE A 298 -17.04 1.82 -5.07
CA PHE A 298 -15.74 1.30 -5.49
C PHE A 298 -15.82 -0.17 -5.90
N VAL A 299 -16.51 -0.99 -5.09
CA VAL A 299 -16.74 -2.43 -5.41
C VAL A 299 -17.51 -2.58 -6.72
N ALA A 300 -18.57 -1.80 -6.94
CA ALA A 300 -19.36 -1.87 -8.16
C ALA A 300 -18.54 -1.48 -9.40
N ASP A 301 -17.81 -0.37 -9.34
CA ASP A 301 -17.03 0.15 -10.47
C ASP A 301 -15.85 -0.79 -10.80
N PHE A 302 -15.14 -1.26 -9.77
CA PHE A 302 -14.04 -2.21 -9.93
C PHE A 302 -14.54 -3.55 -10.50
N THR A 303 -15.62 -4.10 -9.93
CA THR A 303 -16.21 -5.37 -10.41
C THR A 303 -16.71 -5.26 -11.84
N LYS A 304 -17.36 -4.16 -12.19
CA LYS A 304 -17.83 -3.89 -13.56
C LYS A 304 -16.67 -3.91 -14.56
N ARG A 305 -15.51 -3.37 -14.17
CA ARG A 305 -14.35 -3.25 -15.06
C ARG A 305 -13.53 -4.53 -15.15
N TYR A 306 -13.35 -5.24 -14.03
CA TYR A 306 -12.39 -6.35 -13.91
C TYR A 306 -13.02 -7.71 -13.63
N GLY A 307 -14.36 -7.81 -13.49
CA GLY A 307 -15.09 -9.07 -13.33
C GLY A 307 -14.95 -9.73 -11.95
N ARG A 308 -14.34 -9.05 -10.98
CA ARG A 308 -14.12 -9.54 -9.61
C ARG A 308 -14.13 -8.38 -8.63
N PRO A 309 -14.48 -8.58 -7.34
CA PRO A 309 -14.40 -7.52 -6.34
C PRO A 309 -12.95 -7.09 -6.09
N PRO A 310 -12.72 -5.83 -5.68
CA PRO A 310 -11.41 -5.38 -5.19
C PRO A 310 -11.08 -6.03 -3.85
N GLU A 311 -9.81 -6.03 -3.51
CA GLU A 311 -9.28 -6.52 -2.24
C GLU A 311 -8.41 -5.46 -1.56
N ASN A 312 -7.70 -5.82 -0.48
CA ASN A 312 -6.93 -4.90 0.36
C ASN A 312 -5.94 -4.03 -0.42
N GLN A 313 -5.14 -4.65 -1.30
CA GLN A 313 -4.13 -3.94 -2.07
C GLN A 313 -4.78 -2.98 -3.08
N ALA A 314 -5.88 -3.41 -3.73
CA ALA A 314 -6.65 -2.51 -4.58
C ALA A 314 -7.18 -1.29 -3.82
N TRP A 315 -7.65 -1.50 -2.57
CA TRP A 315 -8.09 -0.41 -1.71
C TRP A 315 -6.94 0.58 -1.41
N GLY A 316 -5.77 0.07 -1.05
CA GLY A 316 -4.59 0.88 -0.72
C GLY A 316 -4.16 1.78 -1.87
N ASP A 317 -3.96 1.18 -3.04
CA ASP A 317 -3.50 1.87 -4.24
C ASP A 317 -4.53 2.87 -4.79
N TYR A 318 -5.82 2.51 -4.81
CA TYR A 318 -6.89 3.43 -5.22
C TYR A 318 -6.94 4.66 -4.31
N ASN A 319 -6.93 4.46 -2.97
CA ASN A 319 -6.98 5.56 -2.03
C ASN A 319 -5.71 6.41 -2.06
N ALA A 320 -4.53 5.81 -2.24
CA ALA A 320 -3.28 6.55 -2.40
C ALA A 320 -3.37 7.55 -3.56
N MET A 321 -3.86 7.13 -4.71
CA MET A 321 -4.05 8.01 -5.86
C MET A 321 -5.05 9.14 -5.57
N LYS A 322 -6.19 8.83 -4.91
CA LYS A 322 -7.21 9.82 -4.56
C LYS A 322 -6.70 10.85 -3.57
N LEU A 323 -6.02 10.42 -2.49
CA LEU A 323 -5.49 11.33 -1.47
C LEU A 323 -4.36 12.23 -2.01
N ILE A 324 -3.50 11.69 -2.89
CA ILE A 324 -2.45 12.49 -3.54
C ILE A 324 -3.09 13.55 -4.45
N ALA A 325 -4.07 13.17 -5.26
CA ALA A 325 -4.78 14.11 -6.13
C ALA A 325 -5.51 15.19 -5.32
N GLN A 326 -6.14 14.83 -4.20
CA GLN A 326 -6.75 15.77 -3.27
C GLN A 326 -5.71 16.74 -2.68
N ALA A 327 -4.61 16.22 -2.15
CA ALA A 327 -3.54 17.04 -1.58
C ALA A 327 -2.93 18.00 -2.61
N MET A 328 -2.67 17.53 -3.83
CA MET A 328 -2.17 18.38 -4.92
C MET A 328 -3.20 19.49 -5.30
N ALA A 329 -4.49 19.16 -5.28
CA ALA A 329 -5.55 20.15 -5.58
C ALA A 329 -5.66 21.21 -4.48
N GLU A 330 -5.65 20.80 -3.20
CA GLU A 330 -5.77 21.69 -2.05
C GLU A 330 -4.53 22.58 -1.87
N THR A 331 -3.33 22.04 -2.06
CA THR A 331 -2.06 22.80 -1.98
C THR A 331 -1.76 23.60 -3.25
N LYS A 332 -2.49 23.38 -4.34
CA LYS A 332 -2.20 23.88 -5.69
C LYS A 332 -0.75 23.62 -6.12
N SER A 333 -0.21 22.48 -5.72
CA SER A 333 1.21 22.13 -5.92
C SER A 333 1.37 20.64 -6.19
N ILE A 334 2.43 20.30 -6.95
CA ILE A 334 2.95 18.94 -7.10
C ILE A 334 4.29 18.76 -6.37
N ASP A 335 4.74 19.81 -5.66
CA ASP A 335 5.99 19.78 -4.91
C ASP A 335 5.87 18.88 -3.69
N SER A 336 6.76 17.88 -3.61
CA SER A 336 6.73 16.86 -2.57
C SER A 336 6.84 17.44 -1.17
N THR A 337 7.64 18.49 -0.96
CA THR A 337 7.80 19.11 0.37
C THR A 337 6.48 19.76 0.84
N LYS A 338 5.77 20.42 -0.06
CA LYS A 338 4.45 21.00 0.25
C LYS A 338 3.39 19.93 0.54
N LEU A 339 3.46 18.80 -0.15
CA LEU A 339 2.57 17.67 0.10
C LEU A 339 2.87 17.03 1.47
N VAL A 340 4.15 16.83 1.81
CA VAL A 340 4.59 16.38 3.13
C VAL A 340 4.05 17.31 4.23
N GLU A 341 4.27 18.62 4.12
CA GLU A 341 3.77 19.60 5.08
C GLU A 341 2.23 19.56 5.21
N HIS A 342 1.52 19.33 4.11
CA HIS A 342 0.06 19.23 4.13
C HIS A 342 -0.41 17.98 4.89
N PHE A 343 0.21 16.84 4.66
CA PHE A 343 -0.10 15.60 5.38
C PHE A 343 0.23 15.69 6.87
N GLU A 344 1.37 16.27 7.23
CA GLU A 344 1.80 16.48 8.64
C GLU A 344 0.91 17.44 9.42
N LYS A 345 0.11 18.30 8.75
CA LYS A 345 -0.87 19.19 9.40
C LYS A 345 -2.15 18.46 9.81
N GLY A 346 -2.25 17.16 9.58
CA GLY A 346 -3.39 16.32 9.96
C GLY A 346 -4.57 16.43 9.00
N ALA A 347 -4.31 16.59 7.71
CA ALA A 347 -5.32 16.47 6.67
C ALA A 347 -6.08 15.14 6.80
N LYS A 348 -7.42 15.19 6.70
CA LYS A 348 -8.27 14.01 6.82
C LYS A 348 -8.68 13.49 5.46
N PHE A 349 -8.78 12.18 5.35
CA PHE A 349 -9.09 11.48 4.10
C PHE A 349 -10.18 10.45 4.32
N GLY A 350 -11.23 10.49 3.49
CA GLY A 350 -12.21 9.43 3.42
C GLY A 350 -11.58 8.18 2.79
N LEU A 351 -11.52 7.08 3.56
CA LEU A 351 -10.85 5.84 3.17
C LEU A 351 -11.84 4.70 2.86
N MET A 352 -13.08 5.04 2.46
CA MET A 352 -14.15 4.06 2.24
C MET A 352 -14.43 3.19 3.48
N LYS A 353 -14.24 3.77 4.67
CA LYS A 353 -14.47 3.18 5.99
C LYS A 353 -15.50 3.99 6.75
N THR A 354 -15.76 3.67 8.01
CA THR A 354 -16.77 4.39 8.81
C THR A 354 -16.25 5.72 9.34
N ARG A 355 -14.93 5.86 9.49
CA ARG A 355 -14.25 7.09 9.93
C ARG A 355 -13.17 7.50 8.94
N ASP A 356 -12.95 8.82 8.84
CA ASP A 356 -11.81 9.37 8.10
C ASP A 356 -10.49 8.98 8.77
N GLY A 357 -9.47 8.76 7.95
CA GLY A 357 -8.10 8.58 8.40
C GLY A 357 -7.28 9.86 8.30
N TYR A 358 -6.13 9.87 8.96
CA TYR A 358 -5.12 10.93 8.90
C TYR A 358 -3.72 10.36 9.13
N PHE A 359 -2.69 11.02 8.61
CA PHE A 359 -1.32 10.61 8.87
C PHE A 359 -0.85 11.09 10.23
N ARG A 360 -0.34 10.19 11.07
CA ARG A 360 0.33 10.54 12.32
C ARG A 360 1.69 11.17 12.01
N LYS A 361 1.93 12.37 12.53
CA LYS A 361 3.12 13.16 12.21
C LYS A 361 4.43 12.48 12.60
N SER A 362 4.43 11.70 13.69
CA SER A 362 5.66 11.12 14.27
C SER A 362 6.31 10.04 13.43
N ASP A 363 5.54 9.36 12.55
CA ASP A 363 6.01 8.23 11.74
C ASP A 363 5.32 8.10 10.38
N HIS A 364 4.48 9.06 10.02
CA HIS A 364 3.72 9.12 8.79
C HIS A 364 2.80 7.90 8.54
N GLN A 365 2.44 7.15 9.59
CA GLN A 365 1.46 6.07 9.49
C GLN A 365 0.05 6.65 9.40
N MET A 366 -0.72 6.19 8.41
CA MET A 366 -2.15 6.47 8.35
C MET A 366 -2.86 5.84 9.54
N MET A 367 -3.50 6.66 10.36
CA MET A 367 -4.37 6.21 11.45
C MET A 367 -5.76 5.96 10.87
N HIS A 368 -6.20 4.73 10.93
CA HIS A 368 -7.51 4.29 10.46
C HIS A 368 -7.96 3.01 11.17
N GLU A 369 -9.23 2.68 11.07
CA GLU A 369 -9.78 1.43 11.57
C GLU A 369 -9.39 0.24 10.69
N MET A 370 -9.33 -0.95 11.30
CA MET A 370 -9.13 -2.24 10.66
C MET A 370 -10.28 -3.18 11.00
N TYR A 371 -10.24 -4.39 10.49
CA TYR A 371 -11.27 -5.40 10.74
C TYR A 371 -10.62 -6.75 11.04
N THR A 372 -11.36 -7.61 11.74
CA THR A 372 -11.01 -9.03 11.87
C THR A 372 -12.01 -9.84 11.08
N VAL A 373 -11.55 -10.70 10.21
CA VAL A 373 -12.38 -11.63 9.43
C VAL A 373 -12.21 -13.05 9.96
N GLN A 374 -13.29 -13.80 9.92
CA GLN A 374 -13.34 -15.21 10.33
C GLN A 374 -13.91 -16.05 9.21
N ALA A 375 -13.25 -17.17 8.91
CA ALA A 375 -13.68 -18.10 7.87
C ALA A 375 -15.12 -18.60 8.14
N LEU A 376 -15.95 -18.58 7.09
CA LEU A 376 -17.30 -19.14 7.17
C LEU A 376 -17.27 -20.67 7.06
N PRO A 377 -18.19 -21.36 7.76
CA PRO A 377 -18.48 -22.77 7.47
C PRO A 377 -18.80 -22.96 5.98
N VAL A 378 -18.30 -24.03 5.38
CA VAL A 378 -18.44 -24.29 3.91
C VAL A 378 -19.90 -24.21 3.45
N ALA A 379 -20.85 -24.67 4.28
CA ALA A 379 -22.28 -24.63 3.97
C ALA A 379 -22.86 -23.20 3.88
N GLN A 380 -22.21 -22.20 4.45
CA GLN A 380 -22.62 -20.80 4.42
C GLN A 380 -21.99 -19.99 3.29
N ILE A 381 -21.00 -20.55 2.59
CA ILE A 381 -20.29 -19.88 1.50
C ILE A 381 -21.19 -19.86 0.26
N LYS A 382 -21.65 -18.65 -0.13
CA LYS A 382 -22.53 -18.43 -1.28
C LYS A 382 -21.80 -18.35 -2.62
N ASN A 383 -20.63 -17.74 -2.63
CA ASN A 383 -19.78 -17.60 -3.82
C ASN A 383 -18.30 -17.63 -3.43
N GLN A 384 -17.40 -17.57 -4.39
CA GLN A 384 -15.96 -17.70 -4.17
C GLN A 384 -15.31 -16.50 -3.47
N TYR A 385 -16.03 -15.38 -3.30
CA TYR A 385 -15.51 -14.16 -2.68
C TYR A 385 -16.06 -13.93 -1.27
N ASP A 386 -17.29 -14.37 -0.98
CA ASP A 386 -17.96 -14.18 0.31
C ASP A 386 -17.69 -15.38 1.24
N ILE A 387 -16.42 -15.56 1.60
CA ILE A 387 -15.90 -16.73 2.31
C ILE A 387 -15.65 -16.47 3.81
N PHE A 388 -15.93 -15.26 4.28
CA PHE A 388 -15.71 -14.87 5.68
C PHE A 388 -16.85 -14.00 6.22
N SER A 389 -16.98 -13.96 7.53
CA SER A 389 -17.68 -12.91 8.27
C SER A 389 -16.68 -11.89 8.80
N SER A 390 -17.10 -10.64 8.97
CA SER A 390 -16.26 -9.56 9.49
C SER A 390 -16.74 -9.08 10.85
N SER A 391 -15.80 -8.70 11.72
CA SER A 391 -16.07 -7.97 12.95
C SER A 391 -16.56 -6.55 12.67
N PRO A 392 -17.14 -5.85 13.67
CA PRO A 392 -17.16 -4.39 13.69
C PRO A 392 -15.75 -3.81 13.53
N PRO A 393 -15.63 -2.52 13.16
CA PRO A 393 -14.32 -1.86 13.05
C PRO A 393 -13.52 -1.93 14.36
N VAL A 394 -12.21 -2.06 14.22
CA VAL A 394 -11.22 -2.04 15.32
C VAL A 394 -10.19 -0.95 15.01
N PRO A 395 -10.04 0.06 15.84
CA PRO A 395 -10.76 0.37 17.08
C PRO A 395 -12.25 0.66 16.86
N GLY A 396 -13.05 0.43 17.90
CA GLY A 396 -14.48 0.78 17.91
C GLY A 396 -14.72 2.29 17.73
N PRO A 397 -15.97 2.72 17.45
CA PRO A 397 -16.27 4.11 17.10
C PRO A 397 -15.85 5.15 18.14
N SER A 398 -15.84 4.79 19.43
CA SER A 398 -15.46 5.68 20.55
C SER A 398 -13.98 5.56 20.96
N GLU A 399 -13.23 4.62 20.40
CA GLU A 399 -11.82 4.42 20.72
C GLU A 399 -10.91 5.29 19.81
N PRO A 400 -9.78 5.82 20.32
CA PRO A 400 -8.77 6.47 19.47
C PRO A 400 -8.23 5.51 18.41
N LEU A 401 -8.00 6.01 17.18
CA LEU A 401 -7.46 5.20 16.08
C LEU A 401 -6.05 4.67 16.39
N GLU A 402 -5.29 5.40 17.19
CA GLU A 402 -3.92 5.08 17.57
C GLU A 402 -3.78 3.86 18.48
N ILE A 403 -4.86 3.40 19.13
CA ILE A 403 -4.78 2.33 20.13
C ILE A 403 -4.29 0.99 19.56
N ILE A 404 -4.44 0.79 18.24
CA ILE A 404 -3.90 -0.39 17.55
C ILE A 404 -2.51 -0.14 16.93
N ALA A 405 -2.08 1.10 16.80
CA ALA A 405 -0.76 1.43 16.25
C ALA A 405 0.36 1.15 17.27
N ALA A 406 1.62 1.20 16.81
CA ALA A 406 2.76 1.19 17.71
C ALA A 406 2.67 2.40 18.65
N THR A 407 2.91 2.18 19.95
CA THR A 407 3.01 3.25 20.96
C THR A 407 4.29 4.05 20.77
N GLU A 408 4.44 5.16 21.49
CA GLU A 408 5.69 5.96 21.46
C GLU A 408 6.90 5.13 21.90
N ASP A 409 6.75 4.29 22.93
CA ASP A 409 7.81 3.39 23.41
C ASP A 409 8.14 2.26 22.40
N GLU A 410 7.18 1.89 21.58
CA GLU A 410 7.35 0.87 20.52
C GLU A 410 7.90 1.48 19.23
N ASN A 411 7.75 2.80 19.06
CA ASN A 411 8.14 3.52 17.85
C ASN A 411 9.56 4.09 17.99
N GLU A 412 10.46 3.63 17.14
CA GLU A 412 11.87 4.05 17.14
C GLU A 412 12.15 5.12 16.05
N CYS A 413 11.12 5.73 15.46
CA CYS A 413 11.29 6.74 14.41
C CYS A 413 11.93 8.03 14.95
N LYS A 414 12.96 8.46 14.25
CA LYS A 414 13.66 9.72 14.49
C LYS A 414 13.79 10.46 13.16
N MET A 415 12.67 10.99 12.66
CA MET A 415 12.71 11.86 11.48
C MET A 415 13.36 13.19 11.87
N ALA A 416 14.37 13.59 11.08
CA ALA A 416 15.07 14.87 11.25
C ALA A 416 14.26 16.05 10.68
#